data_2f69d4cad85c2ed0f5e672bd3bd40c6f
#
_entry.id   2f69d4cad85c2ed0f5e672bd3bd40c6f
#
_cell.length_a   1.000
_cell.length_b   1.000
_cell.length_c   1.000
_cell.angle_alpha   90.00
_cell.angle_beta   90.00
_cell.angle_gamma   90.00
#
_symmetry.space_group_name_H-M   'P 1'
#
loop_
_entity.id
_entity.type
_entity.pdbx_description
1 polymer ?
#
loop_
_entity_poly.entity_id
_entity_poly.type
_entity_poly.pdbx_seq_one_letter_code
_entity_poly.pdbx_strand_id
1 'polypeptide(L)'
;PIYQILHRYLERAPQPIVGRWQLAGRIADVFGDYRTYRRDWLAEWHQGKLIEQTDKPFRHQEWQAALWRQLFAEEHHQQGHLLLKFQTELQRKPQLVRLLPSRLAVFTTVRLPPNELEFFRVLSQFVEVQFYHLNPSSQYWADIVDERWLTKMKARHPQRVMALYETGHPLL
;
A
#
# COMPACT_ATOMS: atom_id res chain seq x y z
N PRO A 1 19.49 8.04 20.56
CA PRO A 1 19.83 8.48 19.24
C PRO A 1 18.83 8.16 18.14
N ILE A 2 18.23 6.94 18.10
CA ILE A 2 17.40 6.56 16.94
C ILE A 2 16.18 7.47 16.73
N TYR A 3 15.58 7.97 17.82
CA TYR A 3 14.42 8.88 17.78
C TYR A 3 14.78 10.37 17.87
N GLN A 4 16.05 10.73 17.73
CA GLN A 4 16.50 12.13 17.91
C GLN A 4 15.79 13.12 16.97
N ILE A 5 15.42 12.68 15.76
CA ILE A 5 14.69 13.53 14.82
C ILE A 5 13.29 13.85 15.31
N LEU A 6 12.61 12.88 15.96
CA LEU A 6 11.28 13.07 16.53
C LEU A 6 11.33 14.00 17.75
N HIS A 7 12.36 13.86 18.60
CA HIS A 7 12.59 14.78 19.72
C HIS A 7 12.78 16.20 19.25
N ARG A 8 13.65 16.43 18.26
CA ARG A 8 13.84 17.77 17.68
C ARG A 8 12.58 18.38 17.10
N TYR A 9 11.71 17.56 16.49
CA TYR A 9 10.44 18.03 16.00
C TYR A 9 9.54 18.49 17.16
N LEU A 10 9.47 17.72 18.23
CA LEU A 10 8.66 18.02 19.40
C LEU A 10 9.17 19.26 20.18
N GLU A 11 10.49 19.44 20.28
CA GLU A 11 11.10 20.62 20.91
C GLU A 11 10.74 21.93 20.20
N ARG A 12 10.48 21.86 18.89
CA ARG A 12 10.09 23.04 18.08
C ARG A 12 8.59 23.30 18.09
N ALA A 13 7.79 22.40 18.63
CA ALA A 13 6.34 22.54 18.66
C ALA A 13 5.94 23.64 19.67
N PRO A 14 5.14 24.64 19.28
CA PRO A 14 4.73 25.74 20.19
C PRO A 14 3.96 25.24 21.42
N GLN A 15 3.24 24.13 21.27
CA GLN A 15 2.49 23.46 22.32
C GLN A 15 2.86 21.96 22.34
N PRO A 16 3.56 21.50 23.39
CA PRO A 16 4.09 20.13 23.42
C PRO A 16 3.04 19.01 23.26
N ILE A 17 1.86 19.16 23.89
CA ILE A 17 0.78 18.18 23.80
C ILE A 17 0.20 18.12 22.40
N VAL A 18 -0.06 19.28 21.79
CA VAL A 18 -0.57 19.38 20.41
C VAL A 18 0.46 18.83 19.42
N GLY A 19 1.73 19.17 19.61
CA GLY A 19 2.83 18.66 18.77
C GLY A 19 2.95 17.15 18.82
N ARG A 20 2.81 16.54 19.99
CA ARG A 20 2.79 15.05 20.14
C ARG A 20 1.59 14.43 19.42
N TRP A 21 0.41 14.99 19.60
CA TRP A 21 -0.80 14.51 18.92
C TRP A 21 -0.69 14.59 17.40
N GLN A 22 -0.23 15.72 16.87
CA GLN A 22 -0.02 15.92 15.45
C GLN A 22 1.03 14.97 14.86
N LEU A 23 2.13 14.76 15.60
CA LEU A 23 3.18 13.81 15.18
C LEU A 23 2.65 12.39 15.16
N ALA A 24 1.92 11.98 16.20
CA ALA A 24 1.32 10.64 16.27
C ALA A 24 0.34 10.40 15.11
N GLY A 25 -0.52 11.38 14.79
CA GLY A 25 -1.42 11.30 13.65
C GLY A 25 -0.66 11.10 12.33
N ARG A 26 0.37 11.90 12.06
CA ARG A 26 1.19 11.77 10.84
C ARG A 26 1.90 10.42 10.74
N ILE A 27 2.41 9.90 11.86
CA ILE A 27 3.04 8.57 11.89
C ILE A 27 2.00 7.49 11.62
N ALA A 28 0.81 7.60 12.21
CA ALA A 28 -0.29 6.66 11.99
C ALA A 28 -0.73 6.64 10.52
N ASP A 29 -0.87 7.79 9.87
CA ASP A 29 -1.19 7.91 8.45
C ASP A 29 -0.14 7.22 7.58
N VAL A 30 1.15 7.52 7.81
CA VAL A 30 2.27 6.91 7.06
C VAL A 30 2.31 5.39 7.25
N PHE A 31 2.11 4.90 8.47
CA PHE A 31 2.07 3.47 8.73
C PHE A 31 0.82 2.81 8.14
N GLY A 32 -0.31 3.53 8.07
CA GLY A 32 -1.50 3.12 7.34
C GLY A 32 -1.22 2.91 5.85
N ASP A 33 -0.52 3.88 5.22
CA ASP A 33 -0.08 3.77 3.84
C ASP A 33 0.89 2.60 3.63
N TYR A 34 1.84 2.37 4.55
CA TYR A 34 2.73 1.22 4.45
C TYR A 34 1.98 -0.11 4.59
N ARG A 35 1.01 -0.20 5.47
CA ARG A 35 0.14 -1.40 5.59
C ARG A 35 -0.63 -1.67 4.30
N THR A 36 -0.97 -0.62 3.58
CA THR A 36 -1.76 -0.72 2.34
C THR A 36 -0.88 -1.02 1.14
N TYR A 37 0.28 -0.34 1.00
CA TYR A 37 1.05 -0.33 -0.24
C TYR A 37 2.47 -0.90 -0.13
N ARG A 38 2.98 -1.17 1.09
CA ARG A 38 4.38 -1.56 1.35
C ARG A 38 4.47 -2.66 2.41
N ARG A 39 3.66 -3.69 2.27
CA ARG A 39 3.68 -4.83 3.19
C ARG A 39 5.00 -5.58 3.19
N ASP A 40 5.65 -5.65 2.04
CA ASP A 40 7.00 -6.16 1.87
C ASP A 40 8.00 -5.46 2.79
N TRP A 41 7.95 -4.12 2.87
CA TRP A 41 8.81 -3.36 3.78
C TRP A 41 8.57 -3.69 5.24
N LEU A 42 7.29 -3.77 5.61
CA LEU A 42 6.91 -4.08 6.98
C LEU A 42 7.34 -5.50 7.39
N ALA A 43 7.30 -6.45 6.46
CA ALA A 43 7.77 -7.82 6.67
C ALA A 43 9.30 -7.86 6.91
N GLU A 44 10.10 -7.12 6.12
CA GLU A 44 11.55 -7.01 6.31
C GLU A 44 11.89 -6.31 7.64
N TRP A 45 11.21 -5.20 7.95
CA TRP A 45 11.39 -4.49 9.23
C TRP A 45 11.08 -5.36 10.44
N HIS A 46 10.06 -6.21 10.33
CA HIS A 46 9.72 -7.15 11.40
C HIS A 46 10.82 -8.18 11.63
N GLN A 47 11.50 -8.62 10.56
CA GLN A 47 12.68 -9.50 10.64
C GLN A 47 13.95 -8.77 11.10
N GLY A 48 13.87 -7.47 11.40
CA GLY A 48 15.01 -6.66 11.81
C GLY A 48 15.88 -6.17 10.66
N LYS A 49 15.46 -6.44 9.40
CA LYS A 49 16.17 -5.99 8.21
C LYS A 49 15.72 -4.58 7.80
N LEU A 50 16.60 -3.86 7.14
CA LEU A 50 16.30 -2.59 6.50
C LEU A 50 16.18 -2.78 5.00
N ILE A 51 15.36 -1.94 4.36
CA ILE A 51 15.16 -2.00 2.91
C ILE A 51 16.37 -1.37 2.22
N GLU A 52 16.98 -2.12 1.33
CA GLU A 52 18.02 -1.62 0.45
C GLU A 52 17.38 -1.05 -0.80
N GLN A 53 17.47 0.27 -0.97
CA GLN A 53 17.05 0.96 -2.19
C GLN A 53 18.28 1.31 -3.02
N THR A 54 18.32 0.83 -4.26
CA THR A 54 19.43 1.03 -5.19
C THR A 54 19.59 2.48 -5.66
N ASP A 55 18.50 3.26 -5.73
CA ASP A 55 18.53 4.59 -6.36
C ASP A 55 18.60 5.76 -5.36
N LYS A 56 18.13 5.58 -4.14
CA LYS A 56 18.18 6.61 -3.08
C LYS A 56 18.15 5.95 -1.72
N PRO A 57 19.00 6.39 -0.78
CA PRO A 57 18.89 5.91 0.60
C PRO A 57 17.51 6.26 1.15
N PHE A 58 16.82 5.26 1.68
CA PHE A 58 15.55 5.48 2.38
C PHE A 58 15.85 6.17 3.70
N ARG A 59 15.83 7.50 3.67
CA ARG A 59 16.14 8.31 4.85
C ARG A 59 15.15 8.01 5.97
N HIS A 60 15.68 7.91 7.17
CA HIS A 60 14.88 7.74 8.39
C HIS A 60 14.14 6.41 8.55
N GLN A 61 14.46 5.39 7.78
CA GLN A 61 13.80 4.09 7.95
C GLN A 61 14.16 3.40 9.28
N GLU A 62 15.34 3.68 9.83
CA GLU A 62 15.80 3.06 11.08
C GLU A 62 14.84 3.30 12.24
N TRP A 63 14.45 4.55 12.49
CA TRP A 63 13.51 4.87 13.56
C TRP A 63 12.09 4.39 13.23
N GLN A 64 11.69 4.43 11.96
CA GLN A 64 10.39 3.93 11.53
C GLN A 64 10.28 2.42 11.75
N ALA A 65 11.30 1.67 11.32
CA ALA A 65 11.38 0.23 11.52
C ALA A 65 11.40 -0.15 13.01
N ALA A 66 12.14 0.62 13.84
CA ALA A 66 12.18 0.39 15.28
C ALA A 66 10.81 0.66 15.93
N LEU A 67 10.17 1.78 15.57
CA LEU A 67 8.85 2.14 16.08
C LEU A 67 7.78 1.15 15.63
N TRP A 68 7.84 0.71 14.36
CA TRP A 68 6.95 -0.32 13.83
C TRP A 68 7.03 -1.60 14.66
N ARG A 69 8.22 -2.11 14.92
CA ARG A 69 8.42 -3.32 15.75
C ARG A 69 7.89 -3.15 17.16
N GLN A 70 8.05 -1.97 17.78
CA GLN A 70 7.52 -1.71 19.11
C GLN A 70 5.99 -1.69 19.16
N LEU A 71 5.35 -1.06 18.18
CA LEU A 71 3.90 -0.88 18.17
C LEU A 71 3.15 -2.14 17.72
N PHE A 72 3.72 -2.91 16.81
CA PHE A 72 3.02 -3.98 16.10
C PHE A 72 3.71 -5.35 16.27
N ALA A 73 4.45 -5.56 17.34
CA ALA A 73 5.16 -6.82 17.60
C ALA A 73 4.23 -8.05 17.55
N GLU A 74 3.01 -7.93 18.06
CA GLU A 74 2.03 -9.01 18.13
C GLU A 74 1.11 -9.10 16.90
N GLU A 75 0.85 -7.99 16.22
CA GLU A 75 -0.13 -7.95 15.11
C GLU A 75 0.40 -8.56 13.80
N HIS A 76 1.71 -8.60 13.63
CA HIS A 76 2.29 -9.01 12.33
C HIS A 76 1.99 -10.45 11.97
N HIS A 77 1.82 -11.32 12.96
CA HIS A 77 1.45 -12.72 12.71
C HIS A 77 -0.01 -12.89 12.24
N GLN A 78 -0.89 -11.91 12.46
CA GLN A 78 -2.31 -12.11 12.22
C GLN A 78 -2.77 -11.79 10.79
N GLN A 79 -2.30 -10.72 10.14
CA GLN A 79 -2.90 -10.27 8.87
C GLN A 79 -2.51 -11.10 7.64
N GLY A 80 -1.23 -11.45 7.48
CA GLY A 80 -0.81 -12.36 6.41
C GLY A 80 -1.36 -13.77 6.62
N HIS A 81 -1.45 -14.21 7.88
CA HIS A 81 -2.05 -15.47 8.26
C HIS A 81 -3.57 -15.54 8.06
N LEU A 82 -4.31 -14.41 8.20
CA LEU A 82 -5.75 -14.43 8.06
C LEU A 82 -6.21 -14.81 6.64
N LEU A 83 -5.60 -14.22 5.61
CA LEU A 83 -5.96 -14.52 4.23
C LEU A 83 -5.59 -15.98 3.87
N LEU A 84 -4.40 -16.41 4.26
CA LEU A 84 -3.97 -17.79 4.06
C LEU A 84 -4.84 -18.79 4.85
N LYS A 85 -5.15 -18.46 6.10
CA LYS A 85 -6.06 -19.26 6.94
C LYS A 85 -7.46 -19.33 6.34
N PHE A 86 -7.99 -18.20 5.87
CA PHE A 86 -9.26 -18.15 5.18
C PHE A 86 -9.29 -19.07 3.96
N GLN A 87 -8.29 -18.97 3.09
CA GLN A 87 -8.15 -19.84 1.91
C GLN A 87 -8.06 -21.32 2.31
N THR A 88 -7.21 -21.65 3.26
CA THR A 88 -7.01 -23.02 3.74
C THR A 88 -8.27 -23.62 4.35
N GLU A 89 -9.01 -22.85 5.14
CA GLU A 89 -10.26 -23.32 5.77
C GLU A 89 -11.37 -23.56 4.73
N LEU A 90 -11.48 -22.71 3.72
CA LEU A 90 -12.44 -22.92 2.64
C LEU A 90 -12.10 -24.16 1.80
N GLN A 91 -10.81 -24.42 1.55
CA GLN A 91 -10.35 -25.62 0.84
C GLN A 91 -10.60 -26.90 1.67
N ARG A 92 -10.39 -26.84 2.98
CA ARG A 92 -10.58 -28.00 3.88
C ARG A 92 -12.03 -28.31 4.19
N LYS A 93 -12.90 -27.30 4.16
CA LYS A 93 -14.30 -27.41 4.59
C LYS A 93 -15.25 -26.89 3.51
N PRO A 94 -15.57 -27.70 2.47
CA PRO A 94 -16.43 -27.28 1.36
C PRO A 94 -17.81 -26.78 1.81
N GLN A 95 -18.28 -27.22 2.99
CA GLN A 95 -19.52 -26.71 3.57
C GLN A 95 -19.49 -25.23 3.87
N LEU A 96 -18.30 -24.64 4.16
CA LEU A 96 -18.15 -23.20 4.39
C LEU A 96 -18.32 -22.41 3.08
N VAL A 97 -17.92 -22.98 1.95
CA VAL A 97 -18.11 -22.35 0.63
C VAL A 97 -19.61 -22.15 0.33
N ARG A 98 -20.47 -23.07 0.79
CA ARG A 98 -21.92 -22.95 0.62
C ARG A 98 -22.56 -21.80 1.39
N LEU A 99 -21.86 -21.25 2.39
CA LEU A 99 -22.29 -20.07 3.14
C LEU A 99 -21.93 -18.75 2.40
N LEU A 100 -21.06 -18.82 1.41
CA LEU A 100 -20.69 -17.68 0.58
C LEU A 100 -21.74 -17.47 -0.53
N PRO A 101 -21.95 -16.23 -0.99
CA PRO A 101 -22.78 -15.99 -2.15
C PRO A 101 -22.16 -16.64 -3.39
N SER A 102 -22.96 -17.12 -4.32
CA SER A 102 -22.47 -17.70 -5.57
C SER A 102 -21.77 -16.66 -6.46
N ARG A 103 -22.16 -15.39 -6.32
CA ARG A 103 -21.61 -14.26 -7.09
C ARG A 103 -21.45 -13.04 -6.19
N LEU A 104 -20.34 -12.31 -6.38
CA LEU A 104 -20.05 -11.03 -5.74
C LEU A 104 -19.81 -9.98 -6.82
N ALA A 105 -20.61 -8.91 -6.81
CA ALA A 105 -20.42 -7.76 -7.68
C ALA A 105 -19.70 -6.63 -6.91
N VAL A 106 -18.55 -6.23 -7.40
CA VAL A 106 -17.72 -5.16 -6.80
C VAL A 106 -17.80 -3.93 -7.70
N PHE A 107 -18.43 -2.88 -7.20
CA PHE A 107 -18.51 -1.59 -7.89
C PHE A 107 -17.44 -0.67 -7.32
N THR A 108 -16.56 -0.18 -8.17
CA THR A 108 -15.48 0.72 -7.76
C THR A 108 -15.28 1.86 -8.75
N THR A 109 -15.11 3.05 -8.22
CA THR A 109 -14.74 4.26 -8.97
C THR A 109 -13.29 4.65 -8.75
N VAL A 110 -12.60 3.97 -7.82
CA VAL A 110 -11.23 4.25 -7.42
C VAL A 110 -10.34 3.02 -7.59
N ARG A 111 -9.03 3.25 -7.62
CA ARG A 111 -8.06 2.16 -7.68
C ARG A 111 -8.09 1.39 -6.38
N LEU A 112 -8.29 0.07 -6.46
CA LEU A 112 -8.22 -0.82 -5.32
C LEU A 112 -6.77 -1.00 -4.86
N PRO A 113 -6.50 -0.97 -3.55
CA PRO A 113 -5.21 -1.33 -2.99
C PRO A 113 -4.80 -2.77 -3.32
N PRO A 114 -3.49 -3.05 -3.44
CA PRO A 114 -3.00 -4.39 -3.79
C PRO A 114 -3.49 -5.51 -2.86
N ASN A 115 -3.64 -5.23 -1.57
CA ASN A 115 -4.14 -6.18 -0.57
C ASN A 115 -5.62 -6.53 -0.74
N GLU A 116 -6.43 -5.58 -1.20
CA GLU A 116 -7.84 -5.82 -1.51
C GLU A 116 -7.97 -6.66 -2.79
N LEU A 117 -7.16 -6.35 -3.81
CA LEU A 117 -7.10 -7.16 -5.02
C LEU A 117 -6.67 -8.60 -4.71
N GLU A 118 -5.70 -8.79 -3.82
CA GLU A 118 -5.25 -10.11 -3.40
C GLU A 118 -6.36 -10.88 -2.66
N PHE A 119 -7.11 -10.21 -1.79
CA PHE A 119 -8.28 -10.79 -1.15
C PHE A 119 -9.31 -11.27 -2.18
N PHE A 120 -9.67 -10.42 -3.15
CA PHE A 120 -10.62 -10.81 -4.20
C PHE A 120 -10.06 -11.90 -5.10
N ARG A 121 -8.75 -11.93 -5.36
CA ARG A 121 -8.10 -13.01 -6.10
C ARG A 121 -8.20 -14.36 -5.38
N VAL A 122 -8.04 -14.38 -4.07
CA VAL A 122 -8.23 -15.60 -3.27
C VAL A 122 -9.70 -15.99 -3.24
N LEU A 123 -10.60 -15.02 -3.05
CA LEU A 123 -12.04 -15.27 -2.99
C LEU A 123 -12.59 -15.80 -4.33
N SER A 124 -12.06 -15.35 -5.47
CA SER A 124 -12.50 -15.79 -6.80
C SER A 124 -12.24 -17.27 -7.10
N GLN A 125 -11.47 -17.95 -6.26
CA GLN A 125 -11.32 -19.41 -6.34
C GLN A 125 -12.57 -20.17 -5.87
N PHE A 126 -13.46 -19.49 -5.13
CA PHE A 126 -14.64 -20.10 -4.50
C PHE A 126 -15.96 -19.45 -4.93
N VAL A 127 -15.92 -18.21 -5.37
CA VAL A 127 -17.07 -17.35 -5.69
C VAL A 127 -16.82 -16.65 -7.01
N GLU A 128 -17.85 -16.50 -7.84
CA GLU A 128 -17.74 -15.66 -9.04
C GLU A 128 -17.62 -14.19 -8.63
N VAL A 129 -16.45 -13.58 -8.85
CA VAL A 129 -16.21 -12.17 -8.52
C VAL A 129 -16.22 -11.36 -9.80
N GLN A 130 -17.14 -10.40 -9.88
CA GLN A 130 -17.29 -9.48 -11.02
C GLN A 130 -16.95 -8.07 -10.60
N PHE A 131 -16.01 -7.42 -11.32
CA PHE A 131 -15.65 -6.03 -11.10
C PHE A 131 -16.35 -5.13 -12.11
N TYR A 132 -17.03 -4.12 -11.60
CA TYR A 132 -17.64 -3.05 -12.38
C TYR A 132 -16.88 -1.76 -12.09
N HIS A 133 -16.11 -1.32 -13.05
CA HIS A 133 -15.33 -0.10 -12.95
C HIS A 133 -15.88 0.95 -13.90
N LEU A 134 -16.14 2.16 -13.37
CA LEU A 134 -16.55 3.27 -14.21
C LEU A 134 -15.38 3.71 -15.07
N ASN A 135 -15.50 3.49 -16.38
CA ASN A 135 -14.56 4.04 -17.34
C ASN A 135 -15.09 5.42 -17.81
N PRO A 136 -14.39 6.53 -17.49
CA PRO A 136 -14.86 7.87 -17.86
C PRO A 136 -14.71 8.18 -19.35
N SER A 137 -14.01 7.33 -20.11
CA SER A 137 -13.74 7.53 -21.53
C SER A 137 -14.06 6.27 -22.34
N SER A 138 -14.64 6.44 -23.52
CA SER A 138 -14.80 5.39 -24.52
C SER A 138 -13.49 5.07 -25.26
N GLN A 139 -12.48 5.94 -25.17
CA GLN A 139 -11.15 5.73 -25.75
C GLN A 139 -10.21 5.10 -24.74
N TYR A 140 -9.18 4.41 -25.22
CA TYR A 140 -8.13 3.89 -24.38
C TYR A 140 -7.30 5.04 -23.81
N TRP A 141 -7.19 5.10 -22.49
CA TRP A 141 -6.54 6.19 -21.76
C TRP A 141 -5.47 5.71 -20.78
N ALA A 142 -5.20 4.41 -20.72
CA ALA A 142 -4.25 3.86 -19.76
C ALA A 142 -2.80 4.33 -19.99
N ASP A 143 -2.48 4.77 -21.22
CA ASP A 143 -1.15 5.28 -21.58
C ASP A 143 -1.04 6.82 -21.42
N ILE A 144 -2.13 7.47 -21.06
CA ILE A 144 -2.13 8.92 -20.81
C ILE A 144 -1.49 9.19 -19.46
N VAL A 145 -0.45 10.03 -19.48
CA VAL A 145 0.30 10.40 -18.27
C VAL A 145 0.51 11.91 -18.20
N ASP A 146 0.74 12.41 -16.97
CA ASP A 146 1.12 13.81 -16.76
C ASP A 146 2.50 14.10 -17.42
N GLU A 147 2.58 15.21 -18.14
CA GLU A 147 3.81 15.68 -18.80
C GLU A 147 4.98 15.79 -17.82
N ARG A 148 4.75 16.25 -16.60
CA ARG A 148 5.77 16.34 -15.55
C ARG A 148 6.28 14.95 -15.14
N TRP A 149 5.40 13.98 -15.07
CA TRP A 149 5.77 12.59 -14.80
C TRP A 149 6.61 12.03 -15.96
N LEU A 150 6.18 12.24 -17.20
CA LEU A 150 6.89 11.77 -18.38
C LEU A 150 8.31 12.39 -18.45
N THR A 151 8.45 13.69 -18.19
CA THR A 151 9.73 14.39 -18.15
C THR A 151 10.66 13.79 -17.08
N LYS A 152 10.14 13.53 -15.88
CA LYS A 152 10.91 12.89 -14.80
C LYS A 152 11.34 11.46 -15.17
N MET A 153 10.47 10.71 -15.83
CA MET A 153 10.77 9.33 -16.25
C MET A 153 11.82 9.31 -17.37
N LYS A 154 11.72 10.20 -18.36
CA LYS A 154 12.74 10.35 -19.41
C LYS A 154 14.12 10.70 -18.82
N ALA A 155 14.16 11.61 -17.83
CA ALA A 155 15.40 11.97 -17.16
C ALA A 155 16.02 10.81 -16.35
N ARG A 156 15.19 9.92 -15.79
CA ARG A 156 15.65 8.76 -14.99
C ARG A 156 16.03 7.55 -15.84
N HIS A 157 15.38 7.38 -16.97
CA HIS A 157 15.51 6.19 -17.83
C HIS A 157 15.64 6.62 -19.29
N PRO A 158 16.73 7.29 -19.69
CA PRO A 158 16.88 7.83 -21.04
C PRO A 158 16.87 6.77 -22.15
N GLN A 159 17.15 5.52 -21.81
CA GLN A 159 17.14 4.40 -22.77
C GLN A 159 15.77 3.69 -22.91
N ARG A 160 14.79 4.02 -22.06
CA ARG A 160 13.44 3.46 -22.20
C ARG A 160 12.67 4.13 -23.31
N VAL A 161 12.10 3.33 -24.21
CA VAL A 161 11.19 3.81 -25.25
C VAL A 161 9.92 4.31 -24.58
N MET A 162 9.78 5.64 -24.47
CA MET A 162 8.59 6.32 -23.91
C MET A 162 7.54 6.61 -24.99
N ALA A 163 7.67 6.02 -26.18
CA ALA A 163 6.78 6.25 -27.31
C ALA A 163 5.34 5.73 -27.11
N LEU A 164 5.12 4.91 -26.08
CA LEU A 164 3.80 4.38 -25.73
C LEU A 164 2.99 5.29 -24.80
N TYR A 165 3.58 6.38 -24.29
CA TYR A 165 2.88 7.27 -23.36
C TYR A 165 2.50 8.55 -24.07
N GLU A 166 1.23 8.89 -23.99
CA GLU A 166 0.69 10.15 -24.48
C GLU A 166 0.53 11.16 -23.35
N THR A 167 0.79 12.43 -23.63
CA THR A 167 0.52 13.51 -22.68
C THR A 167 -0.95 13.87 -22.75
N GLY A 168 -1.63 13.71 -21.63
CA GLY A 168 -3.05 14.05 -21.50
C GLY A 168 -3.29 15.42 -20.88
N HIS A 169 -4.55 15.82 -20.86
CA HIS A 169 -4.97 17.04 -20.16
C HIS A 169 -4.71 16.91 -18.65
N PRO A 170 -4.28 17.98 -17.95
CA PRO A 170 -3.93 17.94 -16.52
C PRO A 170 -5.06 17.50 -15.57
N LEU A 171 -6.31 17.45 -16.05
CA LEU A 171 -7.48 17.01 -15.30
C LEU A 171 -7.87 15.54 -15.57
N LEU A 172 -7.14 14.84 -16.42
CA LEU A 172 -7.21 13.41 -16.63
C LEU A 172 -6.03 12.73 -15.91
#